data_2a0e3945bd86922d25b68417db7fa817
#
_entry.id   2a0e3945bd86922d25b68417db7fa817
#
_cell.length_a   1.000
_cell.length_b   1.000
_cell.length_c   1.000
_cell.angle_alpha   90.00
_cell.angle_beta   90.00
_cell.angle_gamma   90.00
#
_symmetry.space_group_name_H-M   'P 1'
#
loop_
_entity.id
_entity.type
_entity.pdbx_description
1 polymer ?
#
loop_
_entity_poly.entity_id
_entity_poly.type
_entity_poly.pdbx_seq_one_letter_code
_entity_poly.pdbx_strand_id
1 'polypeptide(L)'
;MYNLTDINTIKRIMSRHGVTFSKALGQNFIIDPDVIDPEVCPEIVRQSGVTENDGVVEIGPGVGVLTQEIAKKAKKVVALELDTRLIPVLADTLEDFNNVEVINADVMK
;
A
#
# COMPACT_ATOMS: atom_id res chain seq x y z
N MET A 1 -10.63 -8.88 0.44
CA MET A 1 -9.53 -7.91 0.14
C MET A 1 -10.12 -6.70 -0.58
N TYR A 2 -9.75 -5.52 -0.15
CA TYR A 2 -10.23 -4.29 -0.78
C TYR A 2 -9.63 -4.08 -2.16
N ASN A 3 -10.43 -3.53 -3.07
CA ASN A 3 -9.93 -3.05 -4.35
C ASN A 3 -9.39 -1.62 -4.17
N LEU A 4 -8.08 -1.50 -3.99
CA LEU A 4 -7.44 -0.20 -3.73
C LEU A 4 -7.17 0.62 -4.99
N THR A 5 -7.62 0.15 -6.16
CA THR A 5 -7.64 0.97 -7.37
C THR A 5 -8.93 1.78 -7.50
N ASP A 6 -9.91 1.53 -6.63
CA ASP A 6 -11.17 2.28 -6.59
C ASP A 6 -11.03 3.42 -5.57
N ILE A 7 -11.04 4.65 -6.06
CA ILE A 7 -10.91 5.83 -5.21
C ILE A 7 -11.99 5.93 -4.15
N ASN A 8 -13.21 5.48 -4.44
CA ASN A 8 -14.31 5.52 -3.48
C ASN A 8 -14.07 4.55 -2.33
N THR A 9 -13.50 3.39 -2.62
CA THR A 9 -13.09 2.42 -1.59
C THR A 9 -12.04 3.03 -0.67
N ILE A 10 -11.04 3.69 -1.23
CA ILE A 10 -9.98 4.33 -0.46
C ILE A 10 -10.54 5.44 0.43
N LYS A 11 -11.37 6.31 -0.12
CA LYS A 11 -11.99 7.40 0.65
C LYS A 11 -12.81 6.86 1.82
N ARG A 12 -13.55 5.78 1.59
CA ARG A 12 -14.37 5.15 2.63
C ARG A 12 -13.51 4.56 3.75
N ILE A 13 -12.42 3.89 3.40
CA ILE A 13 -11.50 3.31 4.37
C ILE A 13 -10.81 4.41 5.18
N MET A 14 -10.32 5.43 4.52
CA MET A 14 -9.66 6.55 5.19
C MET A 14 -10.61 7.29 6.13
N SER A 15 -11.84 7.51 5.69
CA SER A 15 -12.88 8.14 6.51
C SER A 15 -13.17 7.30 7.77
N ARG A 16 -13.20 5.98 7.63
CA ARG A 16 -13.41 5.05 8.77
C ARG A 16 -12.33 5.24 9.84
N HIS A 17 -11.12 5.56 9.44
CA HIS A 17 -10.00 5.76 10.35
C HIS A 17 -9.74 7.22 10.69
N GLY A 18 -10.68 8.12 10.34
CA GLY A 18 -10.58 9.53 10.65
C GLY A 18 -9.51 10.28 9.86
N VAL A 19 -9.10 9.74 8.73
CA VAL A 19 -8.09 10.37 7.87
C VAL A 19 -8.79 11.02 6.69
N THR A 20 -8.54 12.33 6.49
CA THR A 20 -9.06 13.05 5.35
C THR A 20 -8.18 12.80 4.14
N PHE A 21 -8.79 12.33 3.05
CA PHE A 21 -8.08 12.22 1.79
C PHE A 21 -7.72 13.62 1.30
N SER A 22 -6.42 13.89 1.16
CA SER A 22 -5.94 15.16 0.68
C SER A 22 -4.90 14.94 -0.42
N LYS A 23 -4.70 15.98 -1.22
CA LYS A 23 -3.71 15.93 -2.28
C LYS A 23 -2.29 15.75 -1.70
N ALA A 24 -2.03 16.30 -0.52
CA ALA A 24 -0.75 16.14 0.15
C ALA A 24 -0.49 14.71 0.58
N LEU A 25 -1.53 13.99 1.03
CA LEU A 25 -1.45 12.56 1.28
C LEU A 25 -1.41 11.78 -0.04
N GLY A 26 -2.25 12.19 -1.00
CA GLY A 26 -2.39 11.51 -2.28
C GLY A 26 -1.14 11.50 -3.14
N GLN A 27 -0.25 12.46 -2.96
CA GLN A 27 1.00 12.50 -3.75
C GLN A 27 1.92 11.31 -3.49
N ASN A 28 1.73 10.63 -2.37
CA ASN A 28 2.50 9.44 -2.02
C ASN A 28 1.81 8.16 -2.47
N PHE A 29 0.65 8.29 -3.10
CA PHE A 29 -0.13 7.15 -3.57
C PHE A 29 -0.05 7.07 -5.09
N ILE A 30 -0.02 5.85 -5.61
CA ILE A 30 -0.28 5.62 -7.02
C ILE A 30 -1.80 5.74 -7.21
N ILE A 31 -2.37 6.87 -6.78
CA ILE A 31 -3.80 7.11 -6.81
C ILE A 31 -4.04 8.52 -7.30
N ASP A 32 -3.76 8.76 -8.53
CA ASP A 32 -4.33 9.89 -9.24
C ASP A 32 -5.63 9.37 -9.85
N PRO A 33 -6.79 10.00 -9.59
CA PRO A 33 -8.04 9.56 -10.20
C PRO A 33 -7.98 9.48 -11.72
N ASP A 34 -7.07 10.26 -12.33
CA ASP A 34 -6.88 10.26 -13.77
C ASP A 34 -5.95 9.15 -14.25
N VAL A 35 -5.32 8.42 -13.34
CA VAL A 35 -4.29 7.42 -13.66
C VAL A 35 -4.49 6.09 -12.92
N ILE A 36 -5.62 5.89 -12.26
CA ILE A 36 -5.89 4.62 -11.59
C ILE A 36 -6.14 3.55 -12.64
N ASP A 37 -5.08 2.88 -13.02
CA ASP A 37 -5.14 1.70 -13.86
C ASP A 37 -4.89 0.49 -12.96
N PRO A 38 -5.85 -0.44 -12.84
CA PRO A 38 -5.70 -1.62 -11.99
C PRO A 38 -4.54 -2.54 -12.42
N GLU A 39 -4.02 -2.34 -13.63
CA GLU A 39 -2.90 -3.15 -14.12
C GLU A 39 -1.53 -2.60 -13.75
N VAL A 40 -1.44 -1.36 -13.26
CA VAL A 40 -0.12 -0.72 -13.00
C VAL A 40 0.66 -1.47 -11.92
N CYS A 41 0.07 -1.70 -10.77
CA CYS A 41 0.78 -2.36 -9.68
C CYS A 41 1.10 -3.84 -9.98
N PRO A 42 0.17 -4.64 -10.54
CA PRO A 42 0.54 -5.98 -10.98
C PRO A 42 1.68 -6.00 -11.98
N GLU A 43 1.71 -5.03 -12.91
CA GLU A 43 2.78 -4.95 -13.90
C GLU A 43 4.13 -4.60 -13.27
N ILE A 44 4.14 -3.66 -12.31
CA ILE A 44 5.36 -3.32 -11.56
C ILE A 44 5.93 -4.57 -10.90
N VAL A 45 5.09 -5.34 -10.22
CA VAL A 45 5.53 -6.56 -9.54
C VAL A 45 6.04 -7.59 -10.54
N ARG A 46 5.35 -7.77 -11.65
CA ARG A 46 5.77 -8.72 -12.69
C ARG A 46 7.14 -8.37 -13.23
N GLN A 47 7.39 -7.10 -13.53
CA GLN A 47 8.67 -6.64 -14.08
C GLN A 47 9.79 -6.60 -13.03
N SER A 48 9.46 -6.53 -11.75
CA SER A 48 10.46 -6.53 -10.67
C SER A 48 11.19 -7.86 -10.53
N GLY A 49 10.59 -8.95 -11.01
CA GLY A 49 11.16 -10.29 -10.85
C GLY A 49 10.99 -10.88 -9.46
N VAL A 50 10.15 -10.28 -8.61
CA VAL A 50 9.88 -10.80 -7.26
C VAL A 50 9.27 -12.20 -7.35
N THR A 51 9.77 -13.12 -6.51
CA THR A 51 9.27 -14.49 -6.42
C THR A 51 8.84 -14.82 -4.99
N GLU A 52 8.25 -16.00 -4.83
CA GLU A 52 7.83 -16.56 -3.53
C GLU A 52 8.99 -16.84 -2.57
N ASN A 53 10.22 -16.72 -3.02
CA ASN A 53 11.41 -16.89 -2.19
C ASN A 53 11.99 -15.56 -1.71
N ASP A 54 11.43 -14.45 -2.15
CA ASP A 54 11.99 -13.12 -1.90
C ASP A 54 11.31 -12.43 -0.72
N GLY A 55 12.14 -11.75 0.08
CA GLY A 55 11.67 -10.72 1.01
C GLY A 55 11.75 -9.36 0.33
N VAL A 56 10.78 -8.51 0.56
CA VAL A 56 10.70 -7.17 -0.06
C VAL A 56 10.55 -6.13 1.03
N VAL A 57 11.30 -5.04 0.91
CA VAL A 57 11.10 -3.84 1.74
C VAL A 57 10.48 -2.78 0.84
N GLU A 58 9.32 -2.29 1.25
CA GLU A 58 8.63 -1.20 0.57
C GLU A 58 8.68 0.06 1.42
N ILE A 59 9.08 1.17 0.82
CA ILE A 59 9.16 2.46 1.49
C ILE A 59 7.98 3.31 1.04
N GLY A 60 7.20 3.82 2.01
CA GLY A 60 6.06 4.67 1.72
C GLY A 60 4.90 3.92 1.06
N PRO A 61 4.35 2.87 1.68
CA PRO A 61 3.29 2.06 1.08
C PRO A 61 1.99 2.83 0.83
N GLY A 62 1.81 3.99 1.46
CA GLY A 62 0.57 4.74 1.36
C GLY A 62 -0.60 3.98 1.94
N VAL A 63 -1.63 3.73 1.14
CA VAL A 63 -2.78 2.91 1.55
C VAL A 63 -2.60 1.42 1.25
N GLY A 64 -1.46 1.04 0.64
CA GLY A 64 -1.12 -0.36 0.44
C GLY A 64 -1.46 -0.93 -0.93
N VAL A 65 -1.66 -0.10 -1.94
CA VAL A 65 -2.02 -0.55 -3.30
C VAL A 65 -0.95 -1.49 -3.86
N LEU A 66 0.28 -1.02 -3.92
CA LEU A 66 1.41 -1.83 -4.41
C LEU A 66 1.73 -2.94 -3.42
N THR A 67 1.62 -2.67 -2.12
CA THR A 67 1.90 -3.64 -1.07
C THR A 67 1.08 -4.91 -1.24
N GLN A 68 -0.22 -4.77 -1.53
CA GLN A 68 -1.08 -5.93 -1.78
C GLN A 68 -0.56 -6.79 -2.93
N GLU A 69 -0.14 -6.17 -4.01
CA GLU A 69 0.34 -6.89 -5.19
C GLU A 69 1.70 -7.57 -4.92
N ILE A 70 2.58 -6.90 -4.19
CA ILE A 70 3.85 -7.51 -3.76
C ILE A 70 3.57 -8.71 -2.85
N ALA A 71 2.66 -8.56 -1.90
CA ALA A 71 2.34 -9.61 -0.93
C ALA A 71 1.76 -10.86 -1.56
N LYS A 72 1.09 -10.73 -2.70
CA LYS A 72 0.58 -11.89 -3.45
C LYS A 72 1.69 -12.75 -4.03
N LYS A 73 2.88 -12.21 -4.22
CA LYS A 73 4.01 -12.88 -4.87
C LYS A 73 5.14 -13.20 -3.91
N ALA A 74 5.51 -12.27 -3.05
CA ALA A 74 6.69 -12.36 -2.20
C ALA A 74 6.48 -13.29 -1.02
N LYS A 75 7.58 -13.80 -0.48
CA LYS A 75 7.55 -14.58 0.77
C LYS A 75 7.16 -13.71 1.94
N LYS A 76 7.73 -12.51 2.01
CA LYS A 76 7.47 -11.53 3.08
C LYS A 76 7.65 -10.12 2.56
N VAL A 77 6.81 -9.21 3.05
CA VAL A 77 6.91 -7.78 2.77
C VAL A 77 7.04 -7.04 4.10
N VAL A 78 8.03 -6.16 4.18
CA VAL A 78 8.14 -5.20 5.28
C VAL A 78 7.89 -3.82 4.68
N ALA A 79 6.85 -3.15 5.14
CA ALA A 79 6.45 -1.83 4.67
C ALA A 79 6.79 -0.78 5.72
N LEU A 80 7.58 0.21 5.32
CA LEU A 80 8.02 1.29 6.21
C LEU A 80 7.23 2.55 5.91
N GLU A 81 6.37 2.97 6.87
CA GLU A 81 5.52 4.13 6.72
C GLU A 81 5.84 5.18 7.77
N LEU A 82 6.13 6.39 7.30
CA LEU A 82 6.43 7.55 8.16
C LEU A 82 5.18 8.15 8.80
N ASP A 83 4.08 8.21 8.06
CA ASP A 83 2.85 8.88 8.50
C ASP A 83 2.05 7.98 9.44
N THR A 84 2.02 8.36 10.73
CA THR A 84 1.31 7.60 11.76
C THR A 84 -0.19 7.47 11.49
N ARG A 85 -0.79 8.41 10.74
CA ARG A 85 -2.21 8.36 10.40
C ARG A 85 -2.53 7.20 9.46
N LEU A 86 -1.56 6.75 8.68
CA LEU A 86 -1.74 5.66 7.72
C LEU A 86 -1.55 4.27 8.33
N ILE A 87 -0.97 4.18 9.53
CA ILE A 87 -0.73 2.87 10.16
C ILE A 87 -2.04 2.10 10.38
N PRO A 88 -3.10 2.70 10.98
CA PRO A 88 -4.38 1.99 11.10
C PRO A 88 -5.03 1.68 9.75
N VAL A 89 -4.84 2.56 8.75
CA VAL A 89 -5.35 2.33 7.40
C VAL A 89 -4.69 1.09 6.79
N LEU A 90 -3.37 0.98 6.91
CA LEU A 90 -2.62 -0.18 6.41
C LEU A 90 -3.01 -1.46 7.14
N ALA A 91 -3.24 -1.40 8.44
CA ALA A 91 -3.72 -2.56 9.19
C ALA A 91 -5.04 -3.08 8.64
N ASP A 92 -5.91 -2.18 8.17
CA ASP A 92 -7.19 -2.54 7.56
C ASP A 92 -6.99 -3.09 6.14
N THR A 93 -6.28 -2.36 5.29
CA THR A 93 -6.13 -2.72 3.87
C THR A 93 -5.31 -3.99 3.64
N LEU A 94 -4.43 -4.32 4.58
CA LEU A 94 -3.53 -5.48 4.49
C LEU A 94 -3.93 -6.61 5.42
N GLU A 95 -5.11 -6.53 6.01
CA GLU A 95 -5.61 -7.49 7.01
C GLU A 95 -5.58 -8.93 6.49
N ASP A 96 -5.90 -9.14 5.22
CA ASP A 96 -5.98 -10.48 4.63
C ASP A 96 -4.61 -11.11 4.33
N PHE A 97 -3.53 -10.37 4.52
CA PHE A 97 -2.17 -10.86 4.25
C PHE A 97 -1.44 -11.16 5.56
N ASN A 98 -0.98 -12.38 5.70
CA ASN A 98 -0.20 -12.82 6.87
C ASN A 98 1.31 -12.67 6.69
N ASN A 99 1.74 -12.21 5.53
CA ASN A 99 3.16 -12.08 5.16
C ASN A 99 3.61 -10.61 5.07
N VAL A 100 2.81 -9.67 5.58
CA VAL A 100 3.13 -8.24 5.58
C VAL A 100 3.35 -7.76 7.00
N GLU A 101 4.45 -7.05 7.23
CA GLU A 101 4.72 -6.34 8.47
C GLU A 101 4.82 -4.86 8.17
N VAL A 102 4.04 -4.03 8.88
CA VAL A 102 4.07 -2.57 8.74
C VAL A 102 4.82 -1.99 9.91
N ILE A 103 5.82 -1.17 9.61
CA ILE A 103 6.64 -0.51 10.62
C ILE A 103 6.52 0.99 10.44
N ASN A 104 6.16 1.70 11.52
CA ASN A 104 6.20 3.16 11.54
C ASN A 104 7.64 3.62 11.74
N ALA A 105 8.26 4.06 10.66
CA ALA A 105 9.67 4.43 10.69
C ALA A 105 9.98 5.49 9.65
N ASP A 106 10.98 6.32 9.95
CA ASP A 106 11.56 7.27 9.01
C ASP A 106 12.88 6.69 8.50
N VAL A 107 12.88 6.28 7.22
CA VAL A 107 14.05 5.65 6.61
C VAL A 107 15.21 6.64 6.37
N MET A 108 14.92 7.93 6.49
CA MET A 108 15.95 9.00 6.31
C MET A 108 16.70 9.32 7.59
N LYS A 109 16.38 8.65 8.68
CA LYS A 109 17.07 8.82 9.96
C LYS A 109 18.09 7.75 10.22
#